data_5c370280983e1ba6c95848aa64d5a976
#
_entry.id   5c370280983e1ba6c95848aa64d5a976
#
_cell.length_a   1.000
_cell.length_b   1.000
_cell.length_c   1.000
_cell.angle_alpha   90.00
_cell.angle_beta   90.00
_cell.angle_gamma   90.00
#
_symmetry.space_group_name_H-M   'P 1'
#
loop_
_entity.id
_entity.type
_entity.pdbx_description
1 polymer ?
#
loop_
_entity_poly.entity_id
_entity_poly.type
_entity_poly.pdbx_seq_one_letter_code
_entity_poly.pdbx_strand_id
1 'polypeptide(L)'
;IVPIANAIFDKNLEIDYFFKDSKNIENLTFEKPDKNNFPIIKRKNEILGINLLDFGCVRRFHPAFVEGVINLYDGLKYNNQELVVNSYEKWGFKNLSKELIDILNIWANFIYGPLLDNRKRTVADGIKPELYGRKEAFNVYQALKDIGPVEIPREFVFMDRAAIGLGSVFLHLNANLNLHDLFEEAINNFSSKKLTERQSKIFKKTGVDYGS
;
A
#
# COMPACT_ATOMS: atom_id res chain seq x y z
N ILE A 1 -0.46 -1.00 -1.05
CA ILE A 1 0.28 0.24 -0.78
C ILE A 1 1.77 0.01 -0.76
N VAL A 2 2.27 -1.03 -0.07
CA VAL A 2 3.69 -1.38 -0.11
C VAL A 2 4.16 -1.77 -1.52
N PRO A 3 3.40 -2.55 -2.32
CA PRO A 3 3.71 -2.73 -3.74
C PRO A 3 3.70 -1.41 -4.53
N ILE A 4 2.76 -0.51 -4.24
CA ILE A 4 2.71 0.81 -4.87
C ILE A 4 3.93 1.64 -4.47
N ALA A 5 4.29 1.68 -3.20
CA ALA A 5 5.49 2.37 -2.76
C ALA A 5 6.76 1.74 -3.38
N ASN A 6 6.87 0.41 -3.37
CA ASN A 6 7.98 -0.28 -4.01
C ASN A 6 7.99 -0.10 -5.54
N ALA A 7 6.84 -0.07 -6.20
CA ALA A 7 6.72 0.18 -7.63
C ALA A 7 7.04 1.65 -7.99
N ILE A 8 6.68 2.60 -7.15
CA ILE A 8 7.10 4.00 -7.27
C ILE A 8 8.62 4.11 -7.12
N PHE A 9 9.22 3.36 -6.21
CA PHE A 9 10.68 3.29 -6.04
C PHE A 9 11.38 2.41 -7.10
N ASP A 10 10.68 1.44 -7.73
CA ASP A 10 11.23 0.60 -8.81
C ASP A 10 11.17 1.24 -10.19
N LYS A 11 10.17 2.02 -10.49
CA LYS A 11 10.08 2.78 -11.74
C LYS A 11 10.90 4.06 -11.64
N ASN A 12 12.23 3.91 -11.49
CA ASN A 12 13.20 5.00 -11.70
C ASN A 12 12.68 6.38 -11.25
N LEU A 13 12.10 6.49 -10.08
CA LEU A 13 12.36 7.64 -9.27
C LEU A 13 13.86 7.50 -8.95
N GLU A 14 14.67 7.72 -9.98
CA GLU A 14 16.10 7.91 -9.88
C GLU A 14 16.29 9.16 -9.02
N ILE A 15 16.16 8.98 -7.70
CA ILE A 15 16.67 10.00 -6.75
C ILE A 15 18.11 10.34 -7.16
N ASP A 16 18.88 9.38 -7.62
CA ASP A 16 20.20 9.59 -8.23
C ASP A 16 20.17 10.47 -9.50
N TYR A 17 19.09 10.49 -10.27
CA TYR A 17 18.99 11.35 -11.45
C TYR A 17 18.81 12.83 -11.10
N PHE A 18 18.06 13.12 -10.04
CA PHE A 18 17.90 14.50 -9.55
C PHE A 18 19.19 15.08 -8.97
N PHE A 19 20.08 14.25 -8.42
CA PHE A 19 21.34 14.70 -7.82
C PHE A 19 22.55 14.60 -8.75
N LYS A 20 22.50 13.81 -9.83
CA LYS A 20 23.63 13.65 -10.77
C LYS A 20 23.72 14.75 -11.81
N ASP A 21 22.64 15.41 -12.16
CA ASP A 21 22.61 16.40 -13.21
C ASP A 21 22.34 17.80 -12.65
N SER A 22 23.34 18.32 -11.92
CA SER A 22 23.29 19.68 -11.36
C SER A 22 23.07 20.78 -12.41
N LYS A 23 23.22 20.48 -13.70
CA LYS A 23 22.96 21.41 -14.80
C LYS A 23 21.48 21.56 -15.17
N ASN A 24 20.61 20.66 -14.70
CA ASN A 24 19.17 20.68 -14.98
C ASN A 24 18.34 21.33 -13.87
N ILE A 25 18.97 21.77 -12.77
CA ILE A 25 18.30 22.34 -11.60
C ILE A 25 17.77 23.76 -11.87
N GLU A 26 18.36 24.50 -12.79
CA GLU A 26 18.06 25.91 -13.05
C GLU A 26 16.61 26.19 -13.53
N ASN A 27 15.89 25.16 -13.97
CA ASN A 27 14.51 25.30 -14.46
C ASN A 27 13.46 24.54 -13.61
N LEU A 28 13.84 24.06 -12.41
CA LEU A 28 12.93 23.39 -11.50
C LEU A 28 12.31 24.42 -10.53
N THR A 29 11.01 24.48 -10.49
CA THR A 29 10.28 25.24 -9.48
C THR A 29 9.73 24.28 -8.43
N PHE A 30 10.00 24.58 -7.16
CA PHE A 30 9.45 23.87 -6.02
C PHE A 30 8.32 24.70 -5.46
N GLU A 31 7.10 24.18 -5.51
CA GLU A 31 6.00 24.81 -4.76
C GLU A 31 6.19 24.48 -3.28
N LYS A 32 6.19 25.53 -2.44
CA LYS A 32 6.18 25.31 -0.99
C LYS A 32 4.90 24.61 -0.60
N PRO A 33 4.97 23.52 0.21
CA PRO A 33 3.78 22.88 0.70
C PRO A 33 2.99 23.89 1.55
N ASP A 34 1.75 24.12 1.18
CA ASP A 34 0.77 24.76 2.03
C ASP A 34 -0.22 23.74 2.58
N LYS A 35 -1.19 24.16 3.38
CA LYS A 35 -2.17 23.26 3.99
C LYS A 35 -3.01 22.46 2.99
N ASN A 36 -3.01 22.83 1.72
CA ASN A 36 -3.84 22.30 0.65
C ASN A 36 -3.02 21.66 -0.49
N ASN A 37 -1.69 21.84 -0.52
CA ASN A 37 -0.84 21.41 -1.63
C ASN A 37 0.25 20.44 -1.18
N PHE A 38 0.36 19.32 -1.90
CA PHE A 38 1.53 18.45 -1.78
C PHE A 38 2.75 19.13 -2.41
N PRO A 39 3.97 18.92 -1.87
CA PRO A 39 5.19 19.42 -2.48
C PRO A 39 5.40 18.73 -3.83
N ILE A 40 5.11 19.44 -4.91
CA ILE A 40 5.26 18.93 -6.27
C ILE A 40 6.48 19.56 -6.94
N ILE A 41 7.11 18.77 -7.81
CA ILE A 41 8.22 19.22 -8.65
C ILE A 41 7.65 19.50 -10.02
N LYS A 42 7.84 20.74 -10.51
CA LYS A 42 7.36 21.17 -11.83
C LYS A 42 8.52 21.65 -12.70
N ARG A 43 8.40 21.42 -13.99
CA ARG A 43 9.20 22.08 -15.01
C ARG A 43 8.23 22.81 -15.94
N LYS A 44 8.24 24.15 -15.91
CA LYS A 44 7.21 24.98 -16.56
C LYS A 44 5.81 24.57 -16.05
N ASN A 45 4.95 24.05 -16.91
CA ASN A 45 3.59 23.61 -16.57
C ASN A 45 3.43 22.09 -16.41
N GLU A 46 4.52 21.34 -16.48
CA GLU A 46 4.50 19.87 -16.36
C GLU A 46 4.84 19.46 -14.93
N ILE A 47 4.01 18.59 -14.34
CA ILE A 47 4.29 17.97 -13.03
C ILE A 47 5.24 16.81 -13.27
N LEU A 48 6.44 16.87 -12.71
CA LEU A 48 7.47 15.85 -12.84
C LEU A 48 7.40 14.80 -11.71
N GLY A 49 6.88 15.17 -10.56
CA GLY A 49 6.80 14.26 -9.42
C GLY A 49 6.39 14.94 -8.12
N ILE A 50 6.47 14.17 -7.04
CA ILE A 50 6.19 14.60 -5.68
C ILE A 50 7.49 14.60 -4.89
N ASN A 51 7.76 15.66 -4.15
CA ASN A 51 8.91 15.72 -3.26
C ASN A 51 8.58 15.05 -1.92
N LEU A 52 9.31 13.99 -1.55
CA LEU A 52 9.17 13.33 -0.26
C LEU A 52 10.08 14.01 0.75
N LEU A 53 9.51 14.63 1.79
CA LEU A 53 10.24 15.47 2.75
C LEU A 53 10.57 14.75 4.05
N ASP A 54 9.79 13.72 4.43
CA ASP A 54 9.94 12.99 5.69
C ASP A 54 10.02 11.48 5.44
N PHE A 55 11.09 10.88 5.94
CA PHE A 55 11.36 9.45 5.84
C PHE A 55 11.30 8.74 7.21
N GLY A 56 10.94 9.43 8.27
CA GLY A 56 10.91 8.90 9.63
C GLY A 56 9.93 7.74 9.84
N CYS A 57 8.90 7.64 9.00
CA CYS A 57 7.88 6.61 9.05
C CYS A 57 7.99 5.54 7.94
N VAL A 58 9.16 5.42 7.30
CA VAL A 58 9.38 4.39 6.27
C VAL A 58 9.53 3.03 6.94
N ARG A 59 8.79 2.04 6.42
CA ARG A 59 8.88 0.65 6.86
C ARG A 59 9.25 -0.27 5.72
N ARG A 60 10.22 -1.13 5.96
CA ARG A 60 10.53 -2.25 5.07
C ARG A 60 9.67 -3.45 5.45
N PHE A 61 9.08 -4.10 4.46
CA PHE A 61 8.38 -5.36 4.65
C PHE A 61 9.21 -6.51 4.10
N HIS A 62 9.11 -7.66 4.76
CA HIS A 62 9.75 -8.88 4.28
C HIS A 62 9.14 -9.31 2.93
N PRO A 63 9.93 -9.85 1.99
CA PRO A 63 9.42 -10.27 0.68
C PRO A 63 8.23 -11.22 0.73
N ALA A 64 8.22 -12.17 1.67
CA ALA A 64 7.08 -13.08 1.86
C ALA A 64 5.80 -12.35 2.31
N PHE A 65 5.93 -11.28 3.11
CA PHE A 65 4.79 -10.45 3.49
C PHE A 65 4.18 -9.74 2.27
N VAL A 66 5.03 -9.14 1.42
CA VAL A 66 4.60 -8.48 0.17
C VAL A 66 3.95 -9.50 -0.79
N GLU A 67 4.51 -10.69 -0.89
CA GLU A 67 3.91 -11.79 -1.65
C GLU A 67 2.52 -12.15 -1.12
N GLY A 68 2.33 -12.18 0.22
CA GLY A 68 1.03 -12.36 0.84
C GLY A 68 0.00 -11.29 0.44
N VAL A 69 0.42 -10.02 0.28
CA VAL A 69 -0.46 -8.94 -0.21
C VAL A 69 -0.97 -9.23 -1.62
N ILE A 70 -0.09 -9.69 -2.51
CA ILE A 70 -0.43 -10.00 -3.90
C ILE A 70 -1.29 -11.26 -3.97
N ASN A 71 -0.89 -12.30 -3.23
CA ASN A 71 -1.65 -13.56 -3.19
C ASN A 71 -3.07 -13.35 -2.64
N LEU A 72 -3.26 -12.47 -1.65
CA LEU A 72 -4.60 -12.15 -1.15
C LEU A 72 -5.45 -11.47 -2.23
N TYR A 73 -4.87 -10.53 -2.97
CA TYR A 73 -5.54 -9.91 -4.10
C TYR A 73 -5.98 -10.95 -5.13
N ASP A 74 -5.08 -11.83 -5.54
CA ASP A 74 -5.37 -12.91 -6.48
C ASP A 74 -6.39 -13.91 -5.90
N GLY A 75 -6.27 -14.25 -4.62
CA GLY A 75 -7.22 -15.11 -3.93
C GLY A 75 -8.64 -14.56 -3.93
N LEU A 76 -8.80 -13.27 -3.68
CA LEU A 76 -10.09 -12.58 -3.75
C LEU A 76 -10.61 -12.46 -5.19
N LYS A 77 -9.72 -12.08 -6.12
CA LYS A 77 -10.05 -11.90 -7.54
C LYS A 77 -10.55 -13.18 -8.21
N TYR A 78 -9.92 -14.31 -7.90
CA TYR A 78 -10.24 -15.60 -8.49
C TYR A 78 -11.05 -16.53 -7.56
N ASN A 79 -11.53 -16.01 -6.44
CA ASN A 79 -12.28 -16.75 -5.42
C ASN A 79 -11.56 -18.03 -4.93
N ASN A 80 -10.25 -17.94 -4.73
CA ASN A 80 -9.39 -19.02 -4.26
C ASN A 80 -9.16 -18.92 -2.76
N GLN A 81 -9.94 -19.66 -1.97
CA GLN A 81 -9.89 -19.64 -0.51
C GLN A 81 -8.57 -20.16 0.07
N GLU A 82 -7.94 -21.13 -0.57
CA GLU A 82 -6.64 -21.65 -0.14
C GLU A 82 -5.56 -20.56 -0.21
N LEU A 83 -5.56 -19.80 -1.30
CA LEU A 83 -4.64 -18.70 -1.49
C LEU A 83 -4.90 -17.56 -0.49
N VAL A 84 -6.16 -17.28 -0.16
CA VAL A 84 -6.56 -16.31 0.87
C VAL A 84 -5.99 -16.71 2.23
N VAL A 85 -6.21 -17.94 2.66
CA VAL A 85 -5.74 -18.45 3.95
C VAL A 85 -4.21 -18.43 4.01
N ASN A 86 -3.53 -18.92 2.97
CA ASN A 86 -2.07 -18.87 2.88
C ASN A 86 -1.51 -17.44 2.99
N SER A 87 -2.24 -16.45 2.48
CA SER A 87 -1.86 -15.05 2.59
C SER A 87 -1.90 -14.55 4.03
N TYR A 88 -2.92 -14.92 4.80
CA TYR A 88 -3.00 -14.57 6.22
C TYR A 88 -1.89 -15.24 7.04
N GLU A 89 -1.56 -16.51 6.72
CA GLU A 89 -0.43 -17.22 7.34
C GLU A 89 0.90 -16.52 7.04
N LYS A 90 1.14 -16.11 5.79
CA LYS A 90 2.32 -15.33 5.39
C LYS A 90 2.43 -13.98 6.11
N TRP A 91 1.32 -13.40 6.50
CA TRP A 91 1.28 -12.18 7.32
C TRP A 91 1.56 -12.45 8.80
N GLY A 92 1.54 -13.72 9.21
CA GLY A 92 1.87 -14.14 10.58
C GLY A 92 0.66 -14.37 11.47
N PHE A 93 -0.56 -14.39 10.91
CA PHE A 93 -1.73 -14.85 11.67
C PHE A 93 -1.59 -16.34 12.00
N LYS A 94 -1.95 -16.69 13.23
CA LYS A 94 -1.88 -18.06 13.75
C LYS A 94 -3.28 -18.54 14.14
N ASN A 95 -3.45 -19.87 14.20
CA ASN A 95 -4.73 -20.48 14.66
C ASN A 95 -5.94 -19.94 13.89
N LEU A 96 -5.83 -19.87 12.57
CA LEU A 96 -6.86 -19.39 11.67
C LEU A 96 -8.10 -20.29 11.72
N SER A 97 -9.02 -20.01 12.65
CA SER A 97 -10.34 -20.63 12.64
C SER A 97 -11.15 -20.13 11.46
N LYS A 98 -12.22 -20.85 11.10
CA LYS A 98 -13.14 -20.41 10.05
C LYS A 98 -13.72 -19.03 10.36
N GLU A 99 -14.13 -18.83 11.61
CA GLU A 99 -14.71 -17.57 12.08
C GLU A 99 -13.71 -16.41 11.95
N LEU A 100 -12.44 -16.62 12.30
CA LEU A 100 -11.40 -15.61 12.15
C LEU A 100 -11.14 -15.28 10.66
N ILE A 101 -11.09 -16.30 9.80
CA ILE A 101 -10.93 -16.11 8.35
C ILE A 101 -12.11 -15.29 7.79
N ASP A 102 -13.34 -15.59 8.19
CA ASP A 102 -14.53 -14.86 7.75
C ASP A 102 -14.47 -13.38 8.16
N ILE A 103 -13.99 -13.10 9.37
CA ILE A 103 -13.80 -11.71 9.87
C ILE A 103 -12.71 -10.99 9.08
N LEU A 104 -11.56 -11.64 8.86
CA LEU A 104 -10.46 -11.09 8.06
C LEU A 104 -10.91 -10.82 6.61
N ASN A 105 -11.77 -11.67 6.06
CA ASN A 105 -12.34 -11.49 4.73
C ASN A 105 -13.26 -10.27 4.63
N ILE A 106 -14.03 -9.93 5.68
CA ILE A 106 -14.83 -8.68 5.70
C ILE A 106 -13.89 -7.49 5.50
N TRP A 107 -12.79 -7.43 6.25
CA TRP A 107 -11.82 -6.35 6.15
C TRP A 107 -11.06 -6.37 4.84
N ALA A 108 -10.61 -7.55 4.39
CA ALA A 108 -9.92 -7.71 3.13
C ALA A 108 -10.79 -7.24 1.94
N ASN A 109 -12.04 -7.65 1.87
CA ASN A 109 -12.97 -7.22 0.81
C ASN A 109 -13.19 -5.70 0.82
N PHE A 110 -13.22 -5.06 1.99
CA PHE A 110 -13.31 -3.61 2.10
C PHE A 110 -12.06 -2.91 1.55
N ILE A 111 -10.86 -3.35 1.95
CA ILE A 111 -9.61 -2.73 1.51
C ILE A 111 -9.31 -3.01 0.03
N TYR A 112 -9.52 -4.24 -0.43
CA TYR A 112 -9.24 -4.64 -1.81
C TYR A 112 -10.38 -4.34 -2.78
N GLY A 113 -11.59 -4.05 -2.30
CA GLY A 113 -12.75 -3.77 -3.14
C GLY A 113 -12.49 -2.78 -4.28
N PRO A 114 -11.92 -1.58 -4.01
CA PRO A 114 -11.57 -0.63 -5.06
C PRO A 114 -10.51 -1.14 -6.04
N LEU A 115 -9.64 -2.07 -5.62
CA LEU A 115 -8.58 -2.66 -6.46
C LEU A 115 -9.11 -3.79 -7.33
N LEU A 116 -10.18 -4.44 -6.92
CA LEU A 116 -10.84 -5.52 -7.67
C LEU A 116 -11.85 -5.00 -8.72
N ASP A 117 -12.22 -3.73 -8.62
CA ASP A 117 -13.22 -3.09 -9.47
C ASP A 117 -12.56 -2.35 -10.65
N ASN A 118 -12.56 -2.99 -11.83
CA ASN A 118 -11.93 -2.45 -13.04
C ASN A 118 -12.79 -1.37 -13.71
N ARG A 119 -12.92 -0.23 -13.03
CA ARG A 119 -13.56 0.99 -13.56
C ARG A 119 -13.00 2.24 -12.90
N LYS A 120 -13.14 3.38 -13.57
CA LYS A 120 -12.86 4.67 -12.95
C LYS A 120 -13.92 4.96 -11.88
N ARG A 121 -13.47 5.22 -10.66
CA ARG A 121 -14.33 5.56 -9.52
C ARG A 121 -13.54 6.32 -8.45
N THR A 122 -14.26 6.97 -7.54
CA THR A 122 -13.67 7.39 -6.28
C THR A 122 -13.55 6.19 -5.32
N VAL A 123 -12.68 6.27 -4.33
CA VAL A 123 -12.52 5.19 -3.33
C VAL A 123 -13.86 4.86 -2.67
N ALA A 124 -14.61 5.88 -2.27
CA ALA A 124 -15.89 5.71 -1.58
C ALA A 124 -17.07 5.35 -2.48
N ASP A 125 -16.92 5.50 -3.80
CA ASP A 125 -17.95 5.13 -4.79
C ASP A 125 -19.36 5.67 -4.48
N GLY A 126 -19.44 6.98 -4.20
CA GLY A 126 -20.69 7.66 -3.87
C GLY A 126 -21.11 7.61 -2.40
N ILE A 127 -20.41 6.86 -1.55
CA ILE A 127 -20.61 6.90 -0.10
C ILE A 127 -20.00 8.18 0.46
N LYS A 128 -20.66 8.83 1.39
CA LYS A 128 -20.09 10.00 2.07
C LYS A 128 -18.79 9.62 2.78
N PRO A 129 -17.71 10.41 2.64
CA PRO A 129 -16.39 10.09 3.22
C PRO A 129 -16.45 9.78 4.72
N GLU A 130 -17.31 10.46 5.48
CA GLU A 130 -17.45 10.28 6.92
C GLU A 130 -18.10 8.94 7.32
N LEU A 131 -18.79 8.31 6.36
CA LEU A 131 -19.45 7.01 6.55
C LEU A 131 -18.69 5.84 5.95
N TYR A 132 -17.73 6.14 5.04
CA TYR A 132 -16.96 5.13 4.35
C TYR A 132 -16.11 4.30 5.32
N GLY A 133 -16.26 2.98 5.25
CA GLY A 133 -15.56 2.04 6.13
C GLY A 133 -16.06 1.95 7.58
N ARG A 134 -16.95 2.84 8.01
CA ARG A 134 -17.45 2.82 9.40
C ARG A 134 -18.23 1.54 9.72
N LYS A 135 -19.05 1.09 8.80
CA LYS A 135 -19.84 -0.14 8.94
C LYS A 135 -18.94 -1.37 9.01
N GLU A 136 -17.99 -1.47 8.11
CA GLU A 136 -17.03 -2.57 8.03
C GLU A 136 -16.15 -2.62 9.27
N ALA A 137 -15.61 -1.49 9.71
CA ALA A 137 -14.84 -1.39 10.96
C ALA A 137 -15.66 -1.80 12.17
N PHE A 138 -16.93 -1.38 12.25
CA PHE A 138 -17.83 -1.77 13.33
C PHE A 138 -18.11 -3.28 13.32
N ASN A 139 -18.42 -3.85 12.16
CA ASN A 139 -18.69 -5.29 12.01
C ASN A 139 -17.47 -6.13 12.41
N VAL A 140 -16.28 -5.75 11.95
CA VAL A 140 -15.02 -6.42 12.32
C VAL A 140 -14.78 -6.32 13.82
N TYR A 141 -14.97 -5.13 14.42
CA TYR A 141 -14.79 -4.94 15.86
C TYR A 141 -15.74 -5.83 16.68
N GLN A 142 -17.03 -5.87 16.34
CA GLN A 142 -18.00 -6.70 17.04
C GLN A 142 -17.65 -8.19 16.91
N ALA A 143 -17.36 -8.65 15.70
CA ALA A 143 -17.03 -10.04 15.46
C ALA A 143 -15.74 -10.48 16.17
N LEU A 144 -14.70 -9.64 16.22
CA LEU A 144 -13.48 -9.91 16.99
C LEU A 144 -13.77 -9.97 18.50
N LYS A 145 -14.69 -9.15 19.00
CA LYS A 145 -15.09 -9.19 20.41
C LYS A 145 -15.77 -10.52 20.78
N ASP A 146 -16.55 -11.08 19.85
CA ASP A 146 -17.31 -12.32 20.09
C ASP A 146 -16.40 -13.56 20.09
N ILE A 147 -15.35 -13.60 19.26
CA ILE A 147 -14.39 -14.73 19.22
C ILE A 147 -13.29 -14.65 20.27
N GLY A 148 -13.17 -13.50 20.96
CA GLY A 148 -12.15 -13.29 22.00
C GLY A 148 -10.83 -12.72 21.47
N PRO A 149 -9.76 -12.73 22.29
CA PRO A 149 -8.51 -12.08 21.94
C PRO A 149 -7.81 -12.73 20.75
N VAL A 150 -7.49 -11.92 19.73
CA VAL A 150 -6.74 -12.32 18.52
C VAL A 150 -5.39 -11.64 18.53
N GLU A 151 -4.33 -12.41 18.32
CA GLU A 151 -2.99 -11.88 18.13
C GLU A 151 -2.87 -11.30 16.71
N ILE A 152 -2.86 -9.96 16.60
CA ILE A 152 -2.72 -9.28 15.32
C ILE A 152 -1.24 -9.05 15.02
N PRO A 153 -0.72 -9.56 13.87
CA PRO A 153 0.69 -9.42 13.52
C PRO A 153 1.07 -7.94 13.34
N ARG A 154 2.21 -7.56 13.92
CA ARG A 154 2.69 -6.17 13.91
C ARG A 154 2.83 -5.60 12.50
N GLU A 155 3.36 -6.39 11.57
CA GLU A 155 3.55 -5.97 10.18
C GLU A 155 2.20 -5.69 9.49
N PHE A 156 1.18 -6.51 9.78
CA PHE A 156 -0.17 -6.27 9.30
C PHE A 156 -0.72 -4.93 9.77
N VAL A 157 -0.55 -4.57 11.05
CA VAL A 157 -1.00 -3.29 11.59
C VAL A 157 -0.35 -2.10 10.85
N PHE A 158 0.94 -2.18 10.55
CA PHE A 158 1.62 -1.11 9.82
C PHE A 158 1.14 -0.98 8.39
N MET A 159 0.93 -2.10 7.69
CA MET A 159 0.39 -2.11 6.34
C MET A 159 -1.04 -1.53 6.32
N ASP A 160 -1.88 -1.98 7.24
CA ASP A 160 -3.28 -1.55 7.34
C ASP A 160 -3.38 -0.03 7.58
N ARG A 161 -2.59 0.50 8.51
CA ARG A 161 -2.52 1.96 8.74
C ARG A 161 -2.08 2.73 7.51
N ALA A 162 -1.13 2.21 6.73
CA ALA A 162 -0.70 2.83 5.48
C ALA A 162 -1.82 2.77 4.43
N ALA A 163 -2.58 1.66 4.36
CA ALA A 163 -3.72 1.50 3.45
C ALA A 163 -4.82 2.51 3.76
N ILE A 164 -5.22 2.60 5.02
CA ILE A 164 -6.24 3.54 5.48
C ILE A 164 -5.79 4.99 5.25
N GLY A 165 -4.53 5.30 5.59
CA GLY A 165 -3.98 6.63 5.40
C GLY A 165 -3.99 7.08 3.93
N LEU A 166 -3.54 6.23 3.01
CA LEU A 166 -3.56 6.54 1.59
C LEU A 166 -5.00 6.61 1.03
N GLY A 167 -5.86 5.70 1.46
CA GLY A 167 -7.29 5.74 1.12
C GLY A 167 -7.93 7.07 1.53
N SER A 168 -7.60 7.58 2.73
CA SER A 168 -8.06 8.89 3.21
C SER A 168 -7.58 10.03 2.32
N VAL A 169 -6.34 9.99 1.83
CA VAL A 169 -5.83 11.01 0.90
C VAL A 169 -6.66 11.01 -0.40
N PHE A 170 -6.91 9.84 -0.98
CA PHE A 170 -7.74 9.74 -2.19
C PHE A 170 -9.18 10.20 -1.96
N LEU A 171 -9.74 9.94 -0.78
CA LEU A 171 -11.06 10.45 -0.38
C LEU A 171 -11.10 11.98 -0.34
N HIS A 172 -10.12 12.60 0.32
CA HIS A 172 -10.04 14.05 0.43
C HIS A 172 -9.82 14.74 -0.93
N LEU A 173 -9.03 14.13 -1.81
CA LEU A 173 -8.80 14.61 -3.16
C LEU A 173 -9.99 14.36 -4.09
N ASN A 174 -11.00 13.61 -3.66
CA ASN A 174 -12.10 13.12 -4.50
C ASN A 174 -11.58 12.51 -5.82
N ALA A 175 -10.47 11.76 -5.71
CA ALA A 175 -9.74 11.24 -6.86
C ALA A 175 -10.55 10.19 -7.61
N ASN A 176 -10.88 10.46 -8.88
CA ASN A 176 -11.60 9.54 -9.74
C ASN A 176 -10.60 8.80 -10.64
N LEU A 177 -10.21 7.59 -10.23
CA LEU A 177 -9.14 6.80 -10.81
C LEU A 177 -9.58 5.37 -11.06
N ASN A 178 -8.94 4.69 -11.99
CA ASN A 178 -9.00 3.23 -12.08
C ASN A 178 -7.92 2.64 -11.15
N LEU A 179 -8.32 2.34 -9.91
CA LEU A 179 -7.40 1.80 -8.90
C LEU A 179 -6.98 0.36 -9.21
N HIS A 180 -7.83 -0.39 -9.96
CA HIS A 180 -7.50 -1.71 -10.46
C HIS A 180 -6.28 -1.67 -11.39
N ASP A 181 -6.31 -0.84 -12.43
CA ASP A 181 -5.21 -0.72 -13.39
C ASP A 181 -3.92 -0.26 -12.71
N LEU A 182 -4.02 0.72 -11.79
CA LEU A 182 -2.86 1.20 -11.03
C LEU A 182 -2.25 0.10 -10.17
N PHE A 183 -3.08 -0.74 -9.55
CA PHE A 183 -2.60 -1.83 -8.73
C PHE A 183 -1.99 -2.95 -9.56
N GLU A 184 -2.66 -3.37 -10.64
CA GLU A 184 -2.16 -4.37 -11.60
C GLU A 184 -0.81 -3.93 -12.18
N GLU A 185 -0.67 -2.66 -12.55
CA GLU A 185 0.60 -2.11 -13.02
C GLU A 185 1.68 -2.17 -11.93
N ALA A 186 1.32 -1.86 -10.69
CA ALA A 186 2.25 -1.86 -9.56
C ALA A 186 2.77 -3.26 -9.20
N ILE A 187 1.93 -4.29 -9.33
CA ILE A 187 2.31 -5.67 -9.02
C ILE A 187 2.86 -6.44 -10.23
N ASN A 188 2.76 -5.86 -11.43
CA ASN A 188 3.24 -6.49 -12.65
C ASN A 188 4.73 -6.84 -12.53
N ASN A 189 5.07 -8.08 -12.88
CA ASN A 189 6.43 -8.63 -12.79
C ASN A 189 7.02 -8.67 -11.35
N PHE A 190 6.17 -8.64 -10.31
CA PHE A 190 6.65 -8.86 -8.95
C PHE A 190 7.37 -10.19 -8.82
N SER A 191 8.47 -10.20 -8.10
CA SER A 191 9.22 -11.41 -7.76
C SER A 191 9.80 -11.27 -6.36
N SER A 192 9.39 -12.16 -5.47
CA SER A 192 9.90 -12.24 -4.09
C SER A 192 11.43 -12.39 -4.07
N LYS A 193 11.98 -13.19 -5.02
CA LYS A 193 13.44 -13.37 -5.17
C LYS A 193 14.14 -12.06 -5.53
N LYS A 194 13.66 -11.35 -6.56
CA LYS A 194 14.24 -10.04 -6.96
C LYS A 194 14.17 -9.01 -5.83
N LEU A 195 13.05 -8.99 -5.09
CA LEU A 195 12.90 -8.10 -3.93
C LEU A 195 13.92 -8.45 -2.82
N THR A 196 14.10 -9.74 -2.52
CA THR A 196 15.12 -10.21 -1.57
C THR A 196 16.52 -9.79 -1.98
N GLU A 197 16.89 -10.00 -3.24
CA GLU A 197 18.20 -9.63 -3.76
C GLU A 197 18.43 -8.11 -3.66
N ARG A 198 17.43 -7.30 -4.00
CA ARG A 198 17.49 -5.84 -3.90
C ARG A 198 17.64 -5.38 -2.47
N GLN A 199 16.84 -5.90 -1.53
CA GLN A 199 16.93 -5.58 -0.12
C GLN A 199 18.31 -5.95 0.45
N SER A 200 18.83 -7.13 0.11
CA SER A 200 20.17 -7.56 0.53
C SER A 200 21.28 -6.67 -0.02
N LYS A 201 21.17 -6.22 -1.27
CA LYS A 201 22.13 -5.30 -1.89
C LYS A 201 22.14 -3.94 -1.18
N ILE A 202 20.95 -3.41 -0.87
CA ILE A 202 20.82 -2.14 -0.14
C ILE A 202 21.40 -2.29 1.27
N PHE A 203 21.07 -3.35 1.97
CA PHE A 203 21.63 -3.66 3.30
C PHE A 203 23.16 -3.67 3.29
N LYS A 204 23.75 -4.41 2.35
CA LYS A 204 25.23 -4.44 2.20
C LYS A 204 25.85 -3.07 1.93
N LYS A 205 25.14 -2.20 1.20
CA LYS A 205 25.62 -0.85 0.87
C LYS A 205 25.49 0.13 2.04
N THR A 206 24.45 0.02 2.84
CA THR A 206 24.14 1.00 3.90
C THR A 206 24.61 0.57 5.28
N GLY A 207 24.90 -0.73 5.49
CA GLY A 207 25.22 -1.30 6.80
C GLY A 207 24.04 -1.28 7.80
N VAL A 208 22.83 -0.93 7.33
CA VAL A 208 21.66 -0.84 8.20
C VAL A 208 20.89 -2.15 8.16
N ASP A 209 20.92 -2.89 9.27
CA ASP A 209 20.02 -4.03 9.47
C ASP A 209 18.65 -3.50 9.91
N TYR A 210 17.66 -3.76 9.09
CA TYR A 210 16.29 -3.34 9.40
C TYR A 210 15.53 -4.36 10.27
N GLY A 211 16.26 -5.24 10.94
CA GLY A 211 15.70 -6.26 11.81
C GLY A 211 14.90 -7.33 11.06
N SER A 212 15.18 -8.55 11.34
CA SER A 212 14.35 -9.72 11.02
C SER A 212 13.05 -9.69 11.83
#